data_e2f9b1e38bd2f672c5b39c75e8a17c59
#
_entry.id   e2f9b1e38bd2f672c5b39c75e8a17c59
#
_cell.length_a   1.000
_cell.length_b   1.000
_cell.length_c   1.000
_cell.angle_alpha   90.00
_cell.angle_beta   90.00
_cell.angle_gamma   90.00
#
_symmetry.space_group_name_H-M   'P 1'
#
loop_
_entity.id
_entity.type
_entity.pdbx_description
1 polymer ?
#
loop_
_entity_poly.entity_id
_entity_poly.type
_entity_poly.pdbx_seq_one_letter_code
_entity_poly.pdbx_strand_id
1 'polypeptide(L)'
;MARIVKPHMMYTEVHNAAYMTLAEGLVGLGLLKGPAADAVAAGAMTMLMPHGLGHGLGMDVHDCEAMGERSFDYGSIAERAAESGTCVYRAAWRIEPGTVMTDEPGLYFIPALIDKCRAEGKY
;
A
#
# COMPACT_ATOMS: atom_id res chain seq x y z
N MET A 1 -3.72 -4.63 11.33
CA MET A 1 -2.90 -3.41 11.22
C MET A 1 -2.77 -2.65 12.55
N ALA A 2 -3.85 -2.32 13.26
CA ALA A 2 -3.79 -1.54 14.52
C ALA A 2 -2.78 -2.01 15.58
N ARG A 3 -2.43 -3.30 15.60
CA ARG A 3 -1.46 -3.86 16.56
C ARG A 3 0.01 -3.57 16.25
N ILE A 4 0.33 -3.19 15.02
CA ILE A 4 1.72 -2.93 14.57
C ILE A 4 2.06 -1.45 14.56
N VAL A 5 1.06 -0.58 14.53
CA VAL A 5 1.26 0.86 14.49
C VAL A 5 1.90 1.34 15.79
N LYS A 6 2.99 2.09 15.66
CA LYS A 6 3.71 2.72 16.78
C LYS A 6 3.98 4.19 16.44
N PRO A 7 4.10 5.05 17.46
CA PRO A 7 4.56 6.43 17.25
C PRO A 7 5.86 6.47 16.45
N HIS A 8 5.97 7.47 15.59
CA HIS A 8 7.15 7.74 14.75
C HIS A 8 7.45 6.71 13.66
N MET A 9 6.57 5.72 13.45
CA MET A 9 6.65 4.79 12.34
C MET A 9 6.22 5.47 11.04
N MET A 10 6.83 5.11 9.92
CA MET A 10 6.36 5.58 8.61
C MET A 10 5.07 4.83 8.22
N TYR A 11 4.07 5.54 7.71
CA TYR A 11 2.82 4.89 7.30
C TYR A 11 3.03 3.88 6.16
N THR A 12 4.05 4.09 5.34
CA THR A 12 4.47 3.12 4.31
C THR A 12 4.89 1.76 4.88
N GLU A 13 5.44 1.72 6.09
CA GLU A 13 5.78 0.46 6.77
C GLU A 13 4.50 -0.29 7.16
N VAL A 14 3.47 0.45 7.59
CA VAL A 14 2.15 -0.12 7.90
C VAL A 14 1.48 -0.66 6.64
N HIS A 15 1.55 0.08 5.54
CA HIS A 15 1.05 -0.33 4.23
C HIS A 15 1.73 -1.62 3.74
N ASN A 16 3.05 -1.68 3.82
CA ASN A 16 3.81 -2.86 3.41
C ASN A 16 3.50 -4.09 4.30
N ALA A 17 3.27 -3.89 5.58
CA ALA A 17 2.83 -4.97 6.46
C ALA A 17 1.42 -5.47 6.12
N ALA A 18 0.53 -4.58 5.64
CA ALA A 18 -0.77 -5.00 5.10
C ALA A 18 -0.59 -5.86 3.84
N TYR A 19 0.25 -5.43 2.90
CA TYR A 19 0.57 -6.21 1.70
C TYR A 19 1.11 -7.60 2.06
N MET A 20 2.04 -7.69 3.01
CA MET A 20 2.57 -8.99 3.46
C MET A 20 1.47 -9.89 4.04
N THR A 21 0.64 -9.34 4.92
CA THR A 21 -0.45 -10.11 5.55
C THR A 21 -1.44 -10.64 4.50
N LEU A 22 -1.82 -9.80 3.53
CA LEU A 22 -2.72 -10.19 2.45
C LEU A 22 -2.07 -11.23 1.53
N ALA A 23 -0.80 -11.04 1.18
CA ALA A 23 -0.06 -11.97 0.33
C ALA A 23 0.09 -13.36 0.99
N GLU A 24 0.42 -13.40 2.28
CA GLU A 24 0.49 -14.66 3.05
C GLU A 24 -0.86 -15.40 3.05
N GLY A 25 -1.95 -14.66 3.25
CA GLY A 25 -3.30 -15.22 3.16
C GLY A 25 -3.61 -15.79 1.77
N LEU A 26 -3.27 -15.06 0.71
CA LEU A 26 -3.48 -15.49 -0.67
C LEU A 26 -2.63 -16.70 -1.07
N VAL A 27 -1.39 -16.79 -0.59
CA VAL A 27 -0.55 -17.98 -0.74
C VAL A 27 -1.16 -19.17 -0.01
N GLY A 28 -1.62 -18.95 1.23
CA GLY A 28 -2.30 -20.00 2.02
C GLY A 28 -3.58 -20.54 1.36
N LEU A 29 -4.27 -19.70 0.59
CA LEU A 29 -5.46 -20.07 -0.20
C LEU A 29 -5.11 -20.65 -1.59
N GLY A 30 -3.84 -20.68 -1.98
CA GLY A 30 -3.41 -21.15 -3.31
C GLY A 30 -3.72 -20.18 -4.45
N LEU A 31 -4.03 -18.91 -4.15
CA LEU A 31 -4.33 -17.87 -5.12
C LEU A 31 -3.08 -17.13 -5.61
N LEU A 32 -2.01 -17.14 -4.81
CA LEU A 32 -0.67 -16.71 -5.21
C LEU A 32 0.31 -17.89 -5.11
N LYS A 33 1.31 -17.91 -5.98
CA LYS A 33 2.36 -18.93 -6.00
C LYS A 33 3.67 -18.38 -5.43
N GLY A 34 4.45 -19.26 -4.82
CA GLY A 34 5.75 -18.92 -4.25
C GLY A 34 5.66 -18.22 -2.90
N PRO A 35 6.78 -17.71 -2.38
CA PRO A 35 6.83 -16.97 -1.12
C PRO A 35 6.07 -15.65 -1.20
N ALA A 36 5.32 -15.29 -0.17
CA ALA A 36 4.57 -14.03 -0.11
C ALA A 36 5.49 -12.81 -0.28
N ALA A 37 6.70 -12.86 0.29
CA ALA A 37 7.67 -11.78 0.17
C ALA A 37 8.08 -11.50 -1.28
N ASP A 38 8.24 -12.55 -2.09
CA ASP A 38 8.60 -12.42 -3.50
C ASP A 38 7.46 -11.77 -4.30
N ALA A 39 6.21 -12.16 -4.01
CA ALA A 39 5.03 -11.57 -4.63
C ALA A 39 4.89 -10.08 -4.29
N VAL A 40 5.14 -9.71 -3.03
CA VAL A 40 5.14 -8.30 -2.60
C VAL A 40 6.27 -7.52 -3.27
N ALA A 41 7.49 -8.05 -3.29
CA ALA A 41 8.65 -7.43 -3.92
C ALA A 41 8.47 -7.26 -5.44
N ALA A 42 7.80 -8.21 -6.10
CA ALA A 42 7.46 -8.13 -7.52
C ALA A 42 6.32 -7.13 -7.82
N GLY A 43 5.61 -6.61 -6.80
CA GLY A 43 4.49 -5.68 -6.97
C GLY A 43 3.14 -6.34 -7.25
N ALA A 44 3.00 -7.66 -7.03
CA ALA A 44 1.73 -8.37 -7.28
C ALA A 44 0.57 -7.79 -6.48
N MET A 45 0.85 -7.24 -5.29
CA MET A 45 -0.18 -6.66 -4.45
C MET A 45 -0.80 -5.39 -5.02
N THR A 46 -0.11 -4.64 -5.89
CA THR A 46 -0.67 -3.45 -6.56
C THR A 46 -1.79 -3.81 -7.54
N MET A 47 -1.79 -5.04 -8.07
CA MET A 47 -2.88 -5.57 -8.89
C MET A 47 -4.11 -5.89 -8.04
N LEU A 48 -3.90 -6.42 -6.83
CA LEU A 48 -4.94 -6.95 -5.96
C LEU A 48 -5.49 -5.92 -4.96
N MET A 49 -4.68 -4.95 -4.57
CA MET A 49 -5.07 -3.77 -3.78
C MET A 49 -4.51 -2.51 -4.48
N PRO A 50 -5.19 -2.02 -5.53
CA PRO A 50 -4.70 -0.93 -6.38
C PRO A 50 -4.93 0.45 -5.76
N HIS A 51 -4.85 0.58 -4.46
CA HIS A 51 -5.02 1.82 -3.71
C HIS A 51 -4.17 1.82 -2.44
N GLY A 52 -4.03 2.98 -1.80
CA GLY A 52 -3.37 3.11 -0.51
C GLY A 52 -4.09 2.36 0.60
N LEU A 53 -3.36 1.91 1.61
CA LEU A 53 -3.96 1.30 2.80
C LEU A 53 -4.86 2.30 3.55
N GLY A 54 -4.56 3.60 3.45
CA GLY A 54 -5.34 4.63 4.10
C GLY A 54 -4.70 6.01 3.90
N HIS A 55 -5.31 6.97 4.55
CA HIS A 55 -4.98 8.39 4.45
C HIS A 55 -5.25 9.10 5.78
N GLY A 56 -4.80 10.36 5.89
CA GLY A 56 -5.17 11.22 7.02
C GLY A 56 -6.67 11.50 7.02
N LEU A 57 -7.24 11.58 8.21
CA LEU A 57 -8.65 11.95 8.44
C LEU A 57 -8.67 13.09 9.43
N GLY A 58 -9.26 14.22 9.02
CA GLY A 58 -9.32 15.43 9.81
C GLY A 58 -10.53 16.29 9.46
N MET A 59 -10.30 17.57 9.13
CA MET A 59 -11.39 18.46 8.67
C MET A 59 -11.94 18.01 7.31
N ASP A 60 -11.09 17.41 6.49
CA ASP A 60 -11.46 16.76 5.24
C ASP A 60 -11.35 15.24 5.38
N VAL A 61 -12.16 14.52 4.58
CA VAL A 61 -12.11 13.03 4.51
C VAL A 61 -10.72 12.56 4.09
N HIS A 62 -10.13 13.19 3.08
CA HIS A 62 -8.75 13.03 2.67
C HIS A 62 -7.95 14.25 3.13
N ASP A 63 -7.63 14.28 4.41
CA ASP A 63 -7.02 15.46 5.02
C ASP A 63 -5.59 15.66 4.53
N CYS A 64 -5.24 16.93 4.29
CA CYS A 64 -3.94 17.38 3.85
C CYS A 64 -3.44 16.88 2.47
N GLU A 65 -4.16 16.05 1.74
CA GLU A 65 -3.73 15.59 0.40
C GLU A 65 -3.54 16.74 -0.60
N ALA A 66 -4.37 17.80 -0.50
CA ALA A 66 -4.27 18.96 -1.36
C ALA A 66 -2.99 19.79 -1.17
N MET A 67 -2.27 19.63 -0.06
CA MET A 67 -1.01 20.30 0.21
C MET A 67 0.16 19.70 -0.59
N GLY A 68 -0.05 18.56 -1.22
CA GLY A 68 0.91 17.84 -2.04
C GLY A 68 1.87 16.97 -1.23
N GLU A 69 2.25 15.87 -1.82
CA GLU A 69 3.11 14.84 -1.21
C GLU A 69 4.44 15.39 -0.69
N ARG A 70 5.02 16.38 -1.37
CA ARG A 70 6.31 16.98 -1.00
C ARG A 70 6.28 17.80 0.28
N SER A 71 5.10 18.23 0.73
CA SER A 71 4.95 19.05 1.93
C SER A 71 5.12 18.27 3.23
N PHE A 72 5.14 16.94 3.15
CA PHE A 72 5.16 16.04 4.31
C PHE A 72 6.37 15.10 4.35
N ASP A 73 7.51 15.52 3.81
CA ASP A 73 8.75 14.72 3.79
C ASP A 73 8.64 13.39 3.01
N TYR A 74 7.78 13.35 2.00
CA TYR A 74 7.64 12.22 1.08
C TYR A 74 8.82 12.03 0.12
N GLY A 75 9.64 13.05 -0.06
CA GLY A 75 10.64 13.27 -1.10
C GLY A 75 11.17 12.00 -1.78
N SER A 76 12.03 11.28 -1.07
CA SER A 76 12.71 10.11 -1.65
C SER A 76 11.84 8.85 -1.74
N ILE A 77 10.74 8.76 -0.98
CA ILE A 77 9.83 7.60 -0.97
C ILE A 77 8.84 7.70 -2.12
N ALA A 78 8.25 8.88 -2.32
CA ALA A 78 7.33 9.14 -3.43
C ALA A 78 8.04 9.03 -4.79
N GLU A 79 9.27 9.53 -4.90
CA GLU A 79 10.08 9.41 -6.11
C GLU A 79 10.37 7.94 -6.46
N ARG A 80 10.80 7.14 -5.50
CA ARG A 80 11.03 5.70 -5.69
C ARG A 80 9.76 4.93 -6.01
N ALA A 81 8.64 5.27 -5.40
CA ALA A 81 7.35 4.66 -5.69
C ALA A 81 6.87 5.00 -7.10
N ALA A 82 7.05 6.23 -7.54
CA ALA A 82 6.72 6.66 -8.91
C ALA A 82 7.60 5.96 -9.96
N GLU A 83 8.91 5.85 -9.71
CA GLU A 83 9.86 5.14 -10.58
C GLU A 83 9.56 3.64 -10.70
N SER A 84 9.12 3.01 -9.62
CA SER A 84 8.77 1.59 -9.59
C SER A 84 7.37 1.28 -10.12
N GLY A 85 6.57 2.30 -10.48
CA GLY A 85 5.17 2.12 -10.88
C GLY A 85 4.25 1.66 -9.74
N THR A 86 4.70 1.72 -8.50
CA THR A 86 3.98 1.30 -7.30
C THR A 86 3.39 2.49 -6.53
N CYS A 87 3.10 3.60 -7.21
CA CYS A 87 2.58 4.81 -6.58
C CYS A 87 1.14 4.63 -6.09
N VAL A 88 0.98 3.78 -5.07
CA VAL A 88 -0.31 3.54 -4.41
C VAL A 88 -0.36 4.11 -2.99
N TYR A 89 0.75 4.67 -2.51
CA TYR A 89 0.78 5.28 -1.19
C TYR A 89 0.03 6.62 -1.20
N ARG A 90 -1.08 6.70 -0.49
CA ARG A 90 -1.79 7.97 -0.21
C ARG A 90 -1.29 8.64 1.07
N ALA A 91 -0.52 7.93 1.86
CA ALA A 91 0.12 8.44 3.06
C ALA A 91 1.52 7.85 3.17
N ALA A 92 2.53 8.69 3.25
CA ALA A 92 3.93 8.27 3.38
C ALA A 92 4.67 9.05 4.48
N TRP A 93 3.93 9.77 5.31
CA TRP A 93 4.51 10.53 6.42
C TRP A 93 4.76 9.67 7.66
N ARG A 94 5.47 10.25 8.59
CA ARG A 94 5.70 9.70 9.93
C ARG A 94 4.45 9.87 10.79
N ILE A 95 4.00 8.79 11.39
CA ILE A 95 2.83 8.80 12.29
C ILE A 95 3.23 9.43 13.62
N GLU A 96 2.63 10.55 13.96
CA GLU A 96 2.84 11.21 15.25
C GLU A 96 1.68 10.91 16.21
N PRO A 97 1.93 10.94 17.54
CA PRO A 97 0.86 10.85 18.51
C PRO A 97 -0.24 11.90 18.27
N GLY A 98 -1.47 11.47 18.21
CA GLY A 98 -2.62 12.34 17.90
C GLY A 98 -3.02 12.36 16.42
N THR A 99 -2.25 11.75 15.52
CA THR A 99 -2.65 11.58 14.11
C THR A 99 -3.82 10.60 14.02
N VAL A 100 -4.83 10.98 13.25
CA VAL A 100 -5.94 10.10 12.89
C VAL A 100 -5.75 9.64 11.44
N MET A 101 -5.76 8.35 11.24
CA MET A 101 -5.55 7.70 9.94
C MET A 101 -6.65 6.68 9.69
N THR A 102 -7.02 6.49 8.44
CA THR A 102 -7.87 5.37 8.04
C THR A 102 -7.04 4.08 7.87
N ASP A 103 -7.68 2.92 7.97
CA ASP A 103 -7.10 1.58 7.75
C ASP A 103 -8.10 0.80 6.88
N GLU A 104 -7.88 0.77 5.57
CA GLU A 104 -8.83 0.37 4.54
C GLU A 104 -8.29 -0.79 3.66
N PRO A 105 -7.82 -1.89 4.24
CA PRO A 105 -7.32 -3.00 3.43
C PRO A 105 -8.44 -3.63 2.60
N GLY A 106 -8.15 -3.99 1.35
CA GLY A 106 -9.11 -4.65 0.46
C GLY A 106 -8.41 -5.53 -0.57
N LEU A 107 -9.12 -6.56 -1.04
CA LEU A 107 -8.68 -7.40 -2.15
C LEU A 107 -9.69 -7.29 -3.28
N TYR A 108 -9.20 -6.98 -4.46
CA TYR A 108 -9.98 -6.74 -5.67
C TYR A 108 -9.52 -7.66 -6.77
N PHE A 109 -10.38 -8.57 -7.18
CA PHE A 109 -10.12 -9.48 -8.31
C PHE A 109 -10.71 -8.87 -9.57
N ILE A 110 -9.96 -7.95 -10.19
CA ILE A 110 -10.38 -7.20 -11.38
C ILE A 110 -9.92 -7.98 -12.62
N PRO A 111 -10.84 -8.59 -13.40
CA PRO A 111 -10.48 -9.46 -14.53
C PRO A 111 -9.54 -8.76 -15.52
N ALA A 112 -9.81 -7.52 -15.88
CA ALA A 112 -8.99 -6.78 -16.83
C ALA A 112 -7.53 -6.58 -16.38
N LEU A 113 -7.29 -6.37 -15.07
CA LEU A 113 -5.93 -6.27 -14.52
C LEU A 113 -5.24 -7.63 -14.49
N ILE A 114 -5.97 -8.67 -14.09
CA ILE A 114 -5.46 -10.04 -14.04
C ILE A 114 -5.07 -10.50 -15.45
N ASP A 115 -5.93 -10.29 -16.45
CA ASP A 115 -5.67 -10.67 -17.83
C ASP A 115 -4.49 -9.90 -18.42
N LYS A 116 -4.36 -8.61 -18.10
CA LYS A 116 -3.19 -7.81 -18.49
C LYS A 116 -1.90 -8.38 -17.89
N CYS A 117 -1.87 -8.61 -16.59
CA CYS A 117 -0.68 -9.18 -15.92
C CYS A 117 -0.32 -10.56 -16.48
N ARG A 118 -1.33 -11.40 -16.76
CA ARG A 118 -1.12 -12.71 -17.40
C ARG A 118 -0.52 -12.57 -18.80
N ALA A 119 -1.02 -11.64 -19.62
CA ALA A 119 -0.51 -11.40 -20.97
C ALA A 119 0.95 -10.85 -20.95
N GLU A 120 1.31 -10.11 -19.92
CA GLU A 120 2.66 -9.57 -19.72
C GLU A 120 3.61 -10.57 -19.01
N GLY A 121 3.12 -11.76 -18.65
CA GLY A 121 3.90 -12.77 -17.90
C GLY A 121 4.29 -12.31 -16.49
N LYS A 122 3.50 -11.43 -15.89
CA LYS A 122 3.70 -10.90 -14.54
C LYS A 122 2.87 -11.69 -13.53
N TYR A 123 3.49 -12.03 -12.39
CA TYR A 123 2.90 -12.66 -11.17
C TYR A 123 2.38 -14.09 -11.34
#